data_a3b8ef1f616ed4df5ce21ac93184c5f5
#
_entry.id   a3b8ef1f616ed4df5ce21ac93184c5f5
#
_cell.length_a   1.000
_cell.length_b   1.000
_cell.length_c   1.000
_cell.angle_alpha   90.00
_cell.angle_beta   90.00
_cell.angle_gamma   90.00
#
_symmetry.space_group_name_H-M   'P 1'
#
loop_
_entity.id
_entity.type
_entity.pdbx_description
1 polymer ?
#
loop_
_entity_poly.entity_id
_entity_poly.type
_entity_poly.pdbx_seq_one_letter_code
_entity_poly.pdbx_strand_id
1 'polypeptide(L)'
;RLVKVLDDVNLGLLAGDTWRNLDDDFFQTMHKGLQNKSTKIKPYKPFKHQKRAIKETYKHFIDDKQSRGKMIMPCGAGKSLTSYWIAGKLESKTIVIAVPSLSLIRQTLKCWLREVVANKIEAEWICVCSDQKAGSFKQDELQYLNQDIGVPALTDPKYIASWLRKKRKGLSVVFTTYQSGKVLSAAAKQAKRNFDLGIMDEAHKTVGNKDKSFSHLLYDENIKIKKRVFMTATERRYQGKSDDIASMDDPEIYGDTFDLLSFKEALEQSPPILSDYKIITIGVGKDHIEELIRKNFFVKPDKGRWDEKVEAEMLASLIALRKAMKGRNIKHALSFHSSIEKAKVFADNQAIFTKLFPNYSNVDAFHVHGKMTTSKRDRIIKDEFLKSKRALITNARCLTEGVDVPDIDCVLFADPKKSTIDIVQAVGRALRLAK
;
A
#
# COMPACT_ATOMS: atom_id res chain seq x y z
N ARG A 1 -22.80 31.30 10.41
CA ARG A 1 -22.13 31.92 11.60
C ARG A 1 -21.08 31.00 12.23
N LEU A 2 -21.29 29.69 12.25
CA LEU A 2 -20.28 28.72 12.75
C LEU A 2 -19.02 28.67 11.85
N VAL A 3 -19.17 28.75 10.55
CA VAL A 3 -18.05 28.67 9.60
C VAL A 3 -17.06 29.84 9.77
N LYS A 4 -17.53 31.03 10.15
CA LYS A 4 -16.66 32.20 10.35
C LYS A 4 -15.87 32.20 11.65
N VAL A 5 -16.27 31.41 12.64
CA VAL A 5 -15.53 31.27 13.94
C VAL A 5 -14.45 30.20 13.84
N LEU A 6 -14.49 29.39 12.80
CA LEU A 6 -13.62 28.21 12.61
C LEU A 6 -12.42 28.46 11.70
N ASP A 7 -12.30 29.64 11.08
CA ASP A 7 -11.18 29.98 10.19
C ASP A 7 -9.83 30.14 10.93
N ASP A 8 -9.85 30.32 12.25
CA ASP A 8 -8.64 30.46 13.06
C ASP A 8 -8.24 29.16 13.82
N VAL A 9 -9.02 28.11 13.71
CA VAL A 9 -8.73 26.83 14.35
C VAL A 9 -8.55 25.78 13.25
N ASN A 10 -7.43 25.04 13.29
CA ASN A 10 -7.20 23.88 12.42
C ASN A 10 -8.24 22.76 12.72
N LEU A 11 -9.44 22.92 12.21
CA LEU A 11 -10.50 21.92 12.30
C LEU A 11 -10.39 20.97 11.12
N GLY A 12 -9.99 19.74 11.39
CA GLY A 12 -10.20 18.64 10.46
C GLY A 12 -11.70 18.38 10.32
N LEU A 13 -12.26 18.51 9.12
CA LEU A 13 -13.63 18.15 8.85
C LEU A 13 -13.72 16.61 8.84
N LEU A 14 -14.28 16.02 9.89
CA LEU A 14 -14.59 14.60 9.94
C LEU A 14 -15.95 14.38 9.30
N ALA A 15 -15.97 13.91 8.05
CA ALA A 15 -17.19 13.53 7.37
C ALA A 15 -17.83 12.28 7.99
N GLY A 16 -19.14 12.07 7.78
CA GLY A 16 -19.89 10.98 8.39
C GLY A 16 -19.32 9.58 8.16
N ASP A 17 -18.67 9.36 7.00
CA ASP A 17 -17.97 8.09 6.70
C ASP A 17 -16.68 7.92 7.49
N THR A 18 -15.99 8.99 7.84
CA THR A 18 -14.82 8.95 8.73
C THR A 18 -15.23 8.48 10.13
N TRP A 19 -16.35 8.98 10.66
CA TRP A 19 -16.89 8.57 11.94
C TRP A 19 -17.31 7.09 11.96
N ARG A 20 -17.94 6.59 10.87
CA ARG A 20 -18.35 5.19 10.75
C ARG A 20 -17.18 4.21 10.62
N ASN A 21 -16.01 4.71 10.18
CA ASN A 21 -14.79 3.92 10.03
C ASN A 21 -13.88 3.93 11.27
N LEU A 22 -14.27 4.64 12.32
CA LEU A 22 -13.58 4.58 13.60
C LEU A 22 -13.97 3.27 14.28
N ASP A 23 -12.98 2.47 14.64
CA ASP A 23 -13.18 1.21 15.34
C ASP A 23 -13.51 1.44 16.83
N ASP A 24 -14.00 0.40 17.48
CA ASP A 24 -14.33 0.44 18.91
C ASP A 24 -13.13 0.82 19.77
N ASP A 25 -11.92 0.46 19.36
CA ASP A 25 -10.69 0.80 20.06
C ASP A 25 -10.42 2.31 20.04
N PHE A 26 -10.74 2.98 18.92
CA PHE A 26 -10.69 4.45 18.85
C PHE A 26 -11.68 5.09 19.84
N PHE A 27 -12.94 4.64 19.86
CA PHE A 27 -13.94 5.18 20.77
C PHE A 27 -13.61 4.89 22.22
N GLN A 28 -13.10 3.70 22.55
CA GLN A 28 -12.61 3.38 23.90
C GLN A 28 -11.41 4.25 24.29
N THR A 29 -10.50 4.51 23.37
CA THR A 29 -9.35 5.37 23.59
C THR A 29 -9.77 6.81 23.82
N MET A 30 -10.70 7.34 23.02
CA MET A 30 -11.33 8.65 23.22
C MET A 30 -12.05 8.71 24.59
N HIS A 31 -12.85 7.71 24.93
CA HIS A 31 -13.58 7.66 26.19
C HIS A 31 -12.63 7.65 27.40
N LYS A 32 -11.52 6.89 27.34
CA LYS A 32 -10.46 6.90 28.35
C LYS A 32 -9.76 8.25 28.42
N GLY A 33 -9.53 8.92 27.28
CA GLY A 33 -8.97 10.27 27.21
C GLY A 33 -9.88 11.32 27.86
N LEU A 34 -11.19 11.27 27.60
CA LEU A 34 -12.20 12.15 28.22
C LEU A 34 -12.31 11.93 29.73
N GLN A 35 -12.01 10.72 30.21
CA GLN A 35 -11.94 10.39 31.65
C GLN A 35 -10.58 10.72 32.30
N ASN A 36 -9.70 11.48 31.65
CA ASN A 36 -8.30 11.74 32.07
C ASN A 36 -7.47 10.46 32.32
N LYS A 37 -7.88 9.31 31.81
CA LYS A 37 -7.10 8.08 31.83
C LYS A 37 -6.18 8.08 30.59
N SER A 38 -4.98 8.63 30.74
CA SER A 38 -4.00 8.69 29.64
C SER A 38 -3.66 7.27 29.15
N THR A 39 -4.05 6.93 27.95
CA THR A 39 -3.52 5.74 27.27
C THR A 39 -2.08 6.03 26.88
N LYS A 40 -1.12 5.52 27.65
CA LYS A 40 0.29 5.65 27.33
C LYS A 40 0.59 4.78 26.10
N ILE A 41 0.57 5.36 24.91
CA ILE A 41 1.04 4.69 23.70
C ILE A 41 2.55 4.52 23.85
N LYS A 42 3.02 3.26 23.88
CA LYS A 42 4.46 2.97 23.94
C LYS A 42 5.05 3.08 22.53
N PRO A 43 6.19 3.75 22.35
CA PRO A 43 6.88 3.80 21.07
C PRO A 43 7.36 2.40 20.67
N TYR A 44 7.35 2.12 19.38
CA TYR A 44 7.93 0.91 18.86
C TYR A 44 9.46 0.95 18.95
N LYS A 45 10.06 -0.23 19.08
CA LYS A 45 11.51 -0.41 19.03
C LYS A 45 11.91 -1.00 17.69
N PRO A 46 12.95 -0.50 17.02
CA PRO A 46 13.39 -1.05 15.75
C PRO A 46 13.94 -2.48 15.92
N PHE A 47 13.53 -3.37 15.02
CA PHE A 47 14.09 -4.72 14.90
C PHE A 47 15.54 -4.67 14.38
N LYS A 48 16.23 -5.82 14.44
CA LYS A 48 17.64 -5.92 14.05
C LYS A 48 17.93 -5.37 12.64
N HIS A 49 17.14 -5.79 11.65
CA HIS A 49 17.28 -5.32 10.27
C HIS A 49 17.00 -3.81 10.13
N GLN A 50 16.03 -3.28 10.87
CA GLN A 50 15.72 -1.85 10.87
C GLN A 50 16.84 -1.03 11.52
N LYS A 51 17.44 -1.53 12.61
CA LYS A 51 18.63 -0.91 13.23
C LYS A 51 19.80 -0.87 12.26
N ARG A 52 20.01 -1.94 11.48
CA ARG A 52 21.03 -1.97 10.42
C ARG A 52 20.73 -0.88 9.39
N ALA A 53 19.52 -0.86 8.82
CA ALA A 53 19.14 0.15 7.84
C ALA A 53 19.32 1.59 8.33
N ILE A 54 18.96 1.89 9.60
CA ILE A 54 19.15 3.19 10.22
C ILE A 54 20.65 3.53 10.33
N LYS A 55 21.50 2.58 10.71
CA LYS A 55 22.94 2.75 10.82
C LYS A 55 23.56 3.01 9.44
N GLU A 56 23.24 2.19 8.45
CA GLU A 56 23.76 2.33 7.08
C GLU A 56 23.27 3.63 6.43
N THR A 57 22.04 4.07 6.74
CA THR A 57 21.54 5.39 6.31
C THR A 57 22.42 6.52 6.86
N TYR A 58 22.77 6.47 8.14
CA TYR A 58 23.62 7.51 8.76
C TYR A 58 25.00 7.53 8.10
N LYS A 59 25.64 6.37 7.94
CA LYS A 59 26.93 6.24 7.25
C LYS A 59 26.84 6.85 5.87
N HIS A 60 25.87 6.44 5.05
CA HIS A 60 25.73 6.87 3.66
C HIS A 60 25.53 8.40 3.52
N PHE A 61 24.61 8.98 4.31
CA PHE A 61 24.25 10.40 4.16
C PHE A 61 25.13 11.37 4.97
N ILE A 62 25.77 10.92 6.03
CA ILE A 62 26.54 11.78 6.92
C ILE A 62 28.04 11.53 6.75
N ASP A 63 28.50 10.28 6.91
CA ASP A 63 29.92 9.97 6.85
C ASP A 63 30.42 10.03 5.40
N ASP A 64 29.70 9.37 4.46
CA ASP A 64 30.05 9.33 3.06
C ASP A 64 29.53 10.55 2.26
N LYS A 65 28.79 11.47 2.92
CA LYS A 65 28.25 12.74 2.38
C LYS A 65 27.42 12.60 1.11
N GLN A 66 26.75 11.47 0.92
CA GLN A 66 25.87 11.25 -0.23
C GLN A 66 24.57 12.06 -0.08
N SER A 67 23.95 12.44 -1.20
CA SER A 67 22.67 13.17 -1.21
C SER A 67 21.48 12.29 -1.58
N ARG A 68 21.73 11.10 -2.12
CA ARG A 68 20.73 10.16 -2.63
C ARG A 68 21.12 8.73 -2.29
N GLY A 69 20.15 7.87 -2.02
CA GLY A 69 20.44 6.47 -1.77
C GLY A 69 19.19 5.61 -1.68
N LYS A 70 19.35 4.31 -1.93
CA LYS A 70 18.26 3.32 -1.96
C LYS A 70 18.30 2.42 -0.74
N MET A 71 17.11 2.19 -0.16
CA MET A 71 16.84 1.16 0.83
C MET A 71 15.90 0.13 0.21
N ILE A 72 16.39 -1.07 0.00
CA ILE A 72 15.63 -2.18 -0.57
C ILE A 72 15.22 -3.14 0.54
N MET A 73 13.91 -3.24 0.78
CA MET A 73 13.37 -4.02 1.89
C MET A 73 12.02 -4.64 1.50
N PRO A 74 11.76 -5.92 1.77
CA PRO A 74 10.53 -6.60 1.37
C PRO A 74 9.26 -5.92 1.89
N CYS A 75 8.13 -6.19 1.22
CA CYS A 75 6.83 -5.84 1.77
C CYS A 75 6.62 -6.54 3.11
N GLY A 76 6.06 -5.83 4.10
CA GLY A 76 5.87 -6.39 5.45
C GLY A 76 7.04 -6.19 6.41
N ALA A 77 8.25 -5.88 5.95
CA ALA A 77 9.42 -5.68 6.80
C ALA A 77 9.46 -4.32 7.54
N GLY A 78 8.43 -3.49 7.42
CA GLY A 78 8.28 -2.27 8.20
C GLY A 78 8.96 -1.01 7.64
N LYS A 79 9.04 -0.87 6.30
CA LYS A 79 9.63 0.31 5.62
C LYS A 79 9.15 1.65 6.17
N SER A 80 7.82 1.85 6.29
CA SER A 80 7.25 3.11 6.75
C SER A 80 7.67 3.50 8.17
N LEU A 81 7.83 2.51 9.06
CA LEU A 81 8.31 2.75 10.41
C LEU A 81 9.82 3.00 10.43
N THR A 82 10.57 2.28 9.58
CA THR A 82 12.01 2.51 9.39
C THR A 82 12.27 3.94 8.90
N SER A 83 11.45 4.46 7.98
CA SER A 83 11.58 5.83 7.49
C SER A 83 11.41 6.89 8.58
N TYR A 84 10.54 6.66 9.55
CA TYR A 84 10.38 7.53 10.71
C TYR A 84 11.69 7.60 11.54
N TRP A 85 12.28 6.45 11.85
CA TRP A 85 13.53 6.42 12.60
C TRP A 85 14.72 6.96 11.81
N ILE A 86 14.75 6.76 10.49
CA ILE A 86 15.75 7.38 9.59
C ILE A 86 15.66 8.90 9.70
N ALA A 87 14.47 9.47 9.63
CA ALA A 87 14.27 10.92 9.75
C ALA A 87 14.79 11.46 11.09
N GLY A 88 14.51 10.75 12.19
CA GLY A 88 15.05 11.09 13.51
C GLY A 88 16.57 10.97 13.59
N LYS A 89 17.15 9.89 13.02
CA LYS A 89 18.61 9.65 13.03
C LYS A 89 19.37 10.70 12.21
N LEU A 90 18.77 11.19 11.12
CA LEU A 90 19.33 12.26 10.27
C LEU A 90 18.99 13.67 10.80
N GLU A 91 18.33 13.79 11.96
CA GLU A 91 17.92 15.05 12.59
C GLU A 91 17.14 15.97 11.64
N SER A 92 16.37 15.38 10.73
CA SER A 92 15.62 16.08 9.70
C SER A 92 14.41 16.79 10.29
N LYS A 93 14.27 18.09 10.07
CA LYS A 93 13.15 18.90 10.56
C LYS A 93 12.08 19.15 9.51
N THR A 94 12.47 19.22 8.25
CA THR A 94 11.57 19.48 7.12
C THR A 94 11.58 18.30 6.17
N ILE A 95 10.47 17.59 6.09
CA ILE A 95 10.42 16.26 5.47
C ILE A 95 9.31 16.22 4.41
N VAL A 96 9.61 15.66 3.24
CA VAL A 96 8.63 15.26 2.23
C VAL A 96 8.55 13.74 2.19
N ILE A 97 7.34 13.20 2.26
CA ILE A 97 7.06 11.78 2.07
C ILE A 97 6.19 11.64 0.84
N ALA A 98 6.77 11.09 -0.23
CA ALA A 98 6.09 10.87 -1.49
C ALA A 98 5.74 9.39 -1.67
N VAL A 99 4.50 9.13 -2.02
CA VAL A 99 3.94 7.79 -2.22
C VAL A 99 3.10 7.74 -3.51
N PRO A 100 2.85 6.56 -4.10
CA PRO A 100 2.09 6.46 -5.34
C PRO A 100 0.58 6.64 -5.19
N SER A 101 0.00 6.51 -3.99
CA SER A 101 -1.47 6.51 -3.81
C SER A 101 -1.92 7.13 -2.49
N LEU A 102 -3.19 7.57 -2.44
CA LEU A 102 -3.82 8.12 -1.22
C LEU A 102 -3.90 7.08 -0.10
N SER A 103 -4.08 5.80 -0.45
CA SER A 103 -4.10 4.72 0.54
C SER A 103 -2.77 4.58 1.28
N LEU A 104 -1.66 4.75 0.56
CA LEU A 104 -0.32 4.73 1.16
C LEU A 104 -0.03 6.00 1.96
N ILE A 105 -0.57 7.18 1.56
CA ILE A 105 -0.53 8.37 2.42
C ILE A 105 -1.18 8.04 3.77
N ARG A 106 -2.42 7.53 3.76
CA ARG A 106 -3.15 7.19 5.00
C ARG A 106 -2.38 6.19 5.87
N GLN A 107 -1.83 5.14 5.27
CA GLN A 107 -1.05 4.13 5.99
C GLN A 107 0.22 4.72 6.62
N THR A 108 1.00 5.46 5.86
CA THR A 108 2.26 6.05 6.33
C THR A 108 2.02 7.14 7.36
N LEU A 109 1.02 8.00 7.13
CA LEU A 109 0.60 9.03 8.09
C LEU A 109 0.20 8.40 9.44
N LYS A 110 -0.62 7.33 9.42
CA LYS A 110 -1.04 6.63 10.64
C LYS A 110 0.16 6.06 11.42
N CYS A 111 1.12 5.50 10.70
CA CYS A 111 2.35 4.96 11.28
C CYS A 111 3.20 6.06 11.93
N TRP A 112 3.43 7.16 11.21
CA TRP A 112 4.22 8.29 11.70
C TRP A 112 3.55 9.01 12.86
N LEU A 113 2.25 9.29 12.73
CA LEU A 113 1.48 9.97 13.78
C LEU A 113 1.53 9.20 15.10
N ARG A 114 1.37 7.88 15.05
CA ARG A 114 1.46 7.02 16.21
C ARG A 114 2.82 7.19 16.93
N GLU A 115 3.92 7.19 16.21
CA GLU A 115 5.26 7.32 16.78
C GLU A 115 5.55 8.74 17.26
N VAL A 116 5.09 9.77 16.56
CA VAL A 116 5.17 11.17 17.00
C VAL A 116 4.47 11.35 18.35
N VAL A 117 3.25 10.82 18.49
CA VAL A 117 2.49 10.87 19.74
C VAL A 117 3.17 10.04 20.84
N ALA A 118 3.62 8.82 20.54
CA ALA A 118 4.26 7.94 21.50
C ALA A 118 5.57 8.51 22.06
N ASN A 119 6.32 9.23 21.23
CA ASN A 119 7.59 9.87 21.61
C ASN A 119 7.41 11.32 22.07
N LYS A 120 6.17 11.85 22.11
CA LYS A 120 5.85 13.23 22.51
C LYS A 120 6.61 14.28 21.69
N ILE A 121 6.76 14.03 20.37
CA ILE A 121 7.45 14.94 19.46
C ILE A 121 6.44 15.98 18.96
N GLU A 122 6.84 17.25 19.01
CA GLU A 122 6.07 18.33 18.38
C GLU A 122 6.20 18.22 16.86
N ALA A 123 5.07 18.07 16.16
CA ALA A 123 5.05 17.91 14.71
C ALA A 123 3.80 18.53 14.09
N GLU A 124 3.97 19.15 12.94
CA GLU A 124 2.88 19.60 12.08
C GLU A 124 3.00 18.94 10.71
N TRP A 125 1.87 18.62 10.08
CA TRP A 125 1.83 17.98 8.76
C TRP A 125 0.70 18.52 7.90
N ILE A 126 0.92 18.39 6.59
CA ILE A 126 -0.12 18.59 5.59
C ILE A 126 -0.07 17.44 4.58
N CYS A 127 -1.20 17.20 3.92
CA CYS A 127 -1.28 16.33 2.76
C CYS A 127 -1.44 17.16 1.50
N VAL A 128 -0.55 16.97 0.53
CA VAL A 128 -0.61 17.60 -0.80
C VAL A 128 -1.03 16.52 -1.80
N CYS A 129 -2.30 16.47 -2.08
CA CYS A 129 -2.88 15.49 -2.99
C CYS A 129 -4.23 16.00 -3.51
N SER A 130 -4.63 15.52 -4.69
CA SER A 130 -5.95 15.76 -5.27
C SER A 130 -6.72 14.45 -5.31
N ASP A 131 -8.05 14.56 -5.30
CA ASP A 131 -8.89 13.43 -5.67
C ASP A 131 -8.48 12.94 -7.05
N GLN A 132 -8.24 11.64 -7.16
CA GLN A 132 -7.89 11.07 -8.43
C GLN A 132 -9.11 11.16 -9.34
N LYS A 133 -8.98 11.81 -10.50
CA LYS A 133 -10.08 11.94 -11.47
C LYS A 133 -10.50 10.56 -11.95
N ALA A 134 -11.81 10.29 -11.95
CA ALA A 134 -12.41 8.99 -12.29
C ALA A 134 -11.99 8.40 -13.66
N GLY A 135 -11.40 9.20 -14.55
CA GLY A 135 -10.93 8.76 -15.88
C GLY A 135 -9.44 8.41 -15.99
N SER A 136 -8.64 8.61 -14.94
CA SER A 136 -7.18 8.42 -14.98
C SER A 136 -6.70 7.07 -14.43
N PHE A 137 -7.62 6.22 -13.99
CA PHE A 137 -7.29 4.92 -13.39
C PHE A 137 -7.10 3.84 -14.43
N LYS A 138 -6.06 3.03 -14.26
CA LYS A 138 -6.10 1.66 -14.76
C LYS A 138 -7.26 0.97 -14.07
N GLN A 139 -8.04 0.19 -14.83
CA GLN A 139 -9.16 -0.55 -14.27
C GLN A 139 -8.75 -1.26 -12.97
N ASP A 140 -9.47 -0.96 -11.87
CA ASP A 140 -9.31 -1.59 -10.55
C ASP A 140 -8.21 -1.07 -9.61
N GLU A 141 -7.75 0.18 -9.78
CA GLU A 141 -6.98 0.85 -8.70
C GLU A 141 -7.93 1.33 -7.60
N LEU A 142 -7.43 1.32 -6.35
CA LEU A 142 -8.20 1.80 -5.19
C LEU A 142 -8.56 3.27 -5.34
N GLN A 143 -9.84 3.57 -5.29
CA GLN A 143 -10.32 4.95 -5.19
C GLN A 143 -10.40 5.33 -3.70
N TYR A 144 -9.52 6.23 -3.29
CA TYR A 144 -9.63 6.94 -2.02
C TYR A 144 -9.98 8.38 -2.31
N LEU A 145 -10.94 8.91 -1.57
CA LEU A 145 -11.24 10.33 -1.58
C LEU A 145 -10.34 11.01 -0.54
N ASN A 146 -10.08 12.30 -0.74
CA ASN A 146 -9.30 13.08 0.22
C ASN A 146 -9.86 13.00 1.65
N GLN A 147 -11.17 12.92 1.79
CA GLN A 147 -11.85 12.73 3.07
C GLN A 147 -11.49 11.42 3.79
N ASP A 148 -11.06 10.38 3.06
CA ASP A 148 -10.66 9.09 3.64
C ASP A 148 -9.28 9.14 4.32
N ILE A 149 -8.50 10.20 4.09
CA ILE A 149 -7.17 10.38 4.69
C ILE A 149 -7.27 10.76 6.16
N GLY A 150 -8.35 11.43 6.57
CA GLY A 150 -8.58 11.88 7.94
C GLY A 150 -7.78 13.15 8.33
N VAL A 151 -7.14 13.79 7.36
CA VAL A 151 -6.46 15.10 7.51
C VAL A 151 -6.73 15.96 6.28
N PRO A 152 -6.68 17.30 6.40
CA PRO A 152 -6.89 18.18 5.27
C PRO A 152 -5.93 17.91 4.12
N ALA A 153 -6.47 17.72 2.92
CA ALA A 153 -5.72 17.61 1.68
C ALA A 153 -5.75 18.95 0.93
N LEU A 154 -4.58 19.46 0.59
CA LEU A 154 -4.40 20.74 -0.07
C LEU A 154 -3.99 20.52 -1.53
N THR A 155 -4.63 21.29 -2.42
CA THR A 155 -4.35 21.28 -3.86
C THR A 155 -3.91 22.63 -4.39
N ASP A 156 -4.19 23.74 -3.66
CA ASP A 156 -3.79 25.08 -4.07
C ASP A 156 -2.37 25.39 -3.61
N PRO A 157 -1.42 25.67 -4.54
CA PRO A 157 -0.04 26.02 -4.21
C PRO A 157 0.09 27.23 -3.28
N LYS A 158 -0.83 28.18 -3.30
CA LYS A 158 -0.79 29.38 -2.46
C LYS A 158 -0.96 29.05 -0.98
N TYR A 159 -1.95 28.21 -0.65
CA TYR A 159 -2.18 27.75 0.72
C TYR A 159 -1.02 26.87 1.22
N ILE A 160 -0.52 25.95 0.38
CA ILE A 160 0.64 25.12 0.70
C ILE A 160 1.87 26.01 0.95
N ALA A 161 2.12 27.02 0.10
CA ALA A 161 3.23 27.95 0.27
C ALA A 161 3.11 28.77 1.57
N SER A 162 1.91 29.22 1.92
CA SER A 162 1.63 29.89 3.19
C SER A 162 1.98 29.00 4.36
N TRP A 163 1.56 27.74 4.34
CA TRP A 163 1.91 26.76 5.37
C TRP A 163 3.42 26.51 5.43
N LEU A 164 4.11 26.39 4.31
CA LEU A 164 5.56 26.16 4.24
C LEU A 164 6.40 27.33 4.78
N ARG A 165 5.91 28.56 4.69
CA ARG A 165 6.60 29.76 5.23
C ARG A 165 6.62 29.84 6.74
N LYS A 166 5.66 29.19 7.41
CA LYS A 166 5.57 29.24 8.88
C LYS A 166 6.82 28.60 9.50
N LYS A 167 7.49 29.31 10.43
CA LYS A 167 8.57 28.74 11.24
C LYS A 167 7.97 27.84 12.31
N ARG A 168 8.53 26.66 12.49
CA ARG A 168 8.10 25.67 13.47
C ARG A 168 9.25 25.22 14.34
N LYS A 169 8.97 24.92 15.61
CA LYS A 169 9.97 24.36 16.53
C LYS A 169 10.19 22.87 16.29
N GLY A 170 9.11 22.14 16.00
CA GLY A 170 9.12 20.70 15.80
C GLY A 170 9.29 20.26 14.35
N LEU A 171 8.86 19.03 14.06
CA LEU A 171 8.88 18.47 12.72
C LEU A 171 7.85 19.14 11.81
N SER A 172 8.22 19.37 10.56
CA SER A 172 7.31 19.78 9.49
C SER A 172 7.29 18.70 8.43
N VAL A 173 6.17 17.98 8.29
CA VAL A 173 6.07 16.84 7.39
C VAL A 173 5.01 17.10 6.31
N VAL A 174 5.41 16.96 5.06
CA VAL A 174 4.51 17.02 3.90
C VAL A 174 4.33 15.63 3.35
N PHE A 175 3.12 15.10 3.42
CA PHE A 175 2.75 13.88 2.72
C PHE A 175 2.21 14.25 1.33
N THR A 176 2.69 13.59 0.29
CA THR A 176 2.25 13.87 -1.07
C THR A 176 2.15 12.61 -1.92
N THR A 177 1.30 12.63 -2.93
CA THR A 177 1.38 11.65 -4.00
C THR A 177 2.40 12.10 -5.04
N TYR A 178 3.02 11.15 -5.76
CA TYR A 178 3.91 11.51 -6.87
C TYR A 178 3.23 12.40 -7.91
N GLN A 179 1.94 12.14 -8.20
CA GLN A 179 1.16 12.93 -9.15
C GLN A 179 1.02 14.40 -8.73
N SER A 180 0.97 14.67 -7.43
CA SER A 180 0.85 16.02 -6.88
C SER A 180 2.22 16.71 -6.70
N GLY A 181 3.30 16.06 -7.10
CA GLY A 181 4.66 16.59 -6.99
C GLY A 181 4.84 17.97 -7.65
N LYS A 182 4.21 18.22 -8.79
CA LYS A 182 4.26 19.53 -9.47
C LYS A 182 3.63 20.64 -8.63
N VAL A 183 2.51 20.35 -7.96
CA VAL A 183 1.81 21.30 -7.06
C VAL A 183 2.71 21.62 -5.85
N LEU A 184 3.30 20.61 -5.23
CA LEU A 184 4.23 20.78 -4.11
C LEU A 184 5.47 21.58 -4.52
N SER A 185 6.04 21.29 -5.69
CA SER A 185 7.22 22.01 -6.22
C SER A 185 6.92 23.50 -6.44
N ALA A 186 5.78 23.82 -7.04
CA ALA A 186 5.35 25.21 -7.25
C ALA A 186 5.21 25.95 -5.90
N ALA A 187 4.57 25.31 -4.92
CA ALA A 187 4.41 25.87 -3.58
C ALA A 187 5.76 26.06 -2.85
N ALA A 188 6.66 25.09 -2.95
CA ALA A 188 7.99 25.17 -2.34
C ALA A 188 8.85 26.29 -2.96
N LYS A 189 8.81 26.45 -4.29
CA LYS A 189 9.46 27.57 -5.00
C LYS A 189 8.88 28.92 -4.54
N GLN A 190 7.56 29.04 -4.47
CA GLN A 190 6.88 30.26 -4.00
C GLN A 190 7.19 30.58 -2.54
N ALA A 191 7.35 29.55 -1.70
CA ALA A 191 7.70 29.70 -0.28
C ALA A 191 9.22 29.91 -0.06
N LYS A 192 10.05 29.74 -1.08
CA LYS A 192 11.53 29.68 -0.99
C LYS A 192 11.98 28.63 0.07
N ARG A 193 11.28 27.48 0.08
CA ARG A 193 11.51 26.43 1.10
C ARG A 193 12.24 25.25 0.52
N ASN A 194 13.32 24.84 1.17
CA ASN A 194 14.04 23.60 0.93
C ASN A 194 13.65 22.57 1.99
N PHE A 195 13.77 21.29 1.65
CA PHE A 195 13.51 20.18 2.55
C PHE A 195 14.84 19.52 2.98
N ASP A 196 14.91 19.06 4.23
CA ASP A 196 16.08 18.35 4.72
C ASP A 196 16.11 16.90 4.22
N LEU A 197 14.92 16.27 4.16
CA LEU A 197 14.77 14.87 3.76
C LEU A 197 13.55 14.66 2.85
N GLY A 198 13.75 13.89 1.79
CA GLY A 198 12.71 13.32 0.95
C GLY A 198 12.70 11.81 1.11
N ILE A 199 11.55 11.25 1.48
CA ILE A 199 11.31 9.82 1.54
C ILE A 199 10.43 9.47 0.35
N MET A 200 10.97 8.69 -0.59
CA MET A 200 10.31 8.27 -1.82
C MET A 200 9.92 6.80 -1.68
N ASP A 201 8.71 6.54 -1.17
CA ASP A 201 8.23 5.18 -0.95
C ASP A 201 7.66 4.55 -2.23
N GLU A 202 7.80 3.23 -2.38
CA GLU A 202 7.53 2.48 -3.61
C GLU A 202 8.24 3.12 -4.83
N ALA A 203 9.51 3.48 -4.67
CA ALA A 203 10.30 4.24 -5.63
C ALA A 203 10.38 3.60 -7.03
N HIS A 204 10.16 2.28 -7.15
CA HIS A 204 10.08 1.59 -8.45
C HIS A 204 8.97 2.15 -9.37
N LYS A 205 7.97 2.86 -8.82
CA LYS A 205 6.92 3.53 -9.59
C LYS A 205 7.40 4.80 -10.29
N THR A 206 8.51 5.38 -9.84
CA THR A 206 9.08 6.58 -10.44
C THR A 206 9.93 6.29 -11.67
N VAL A 207 10.25 5.01 -11.94
CA VAL A 207 10.99 4.57 -13.12
C VAL A 207 10.18 4.77 -14.39
N GLY A 208 10.82 5.35 -15.41
CA GLY A 208 10.23 5.63 -16.71
C GLY A 208 10.56 7.02 -17.20
N ASN A 209 9.83 7.51 -18.20
CA ASN A 209 10.07 8.81 -18.83
C ASN A 209 10.16 9.93 -17.80
N LYS A 210 11.19 10.78 -17.90
CA LYS A 210 11.50 11.89 -16.99
C LYS A 210 10.39 12.95 -16.91
N ASP A 211 9.60 13.12 -17.96
CA ASP A 211 8.50 14.08 -18.02
C ASP A 211 7.23 13.62 -17.30
N LYS A 212 7.18 12.36 -16.87
CA LYS A 212 6.02 11.85 -16.14
C LYS A 212 5.91 12.51 -14.76
N SER A 213 4.69 12.67 -14.29
CA SER A 213 4.40 13.25 -12.97
C SER A 213 5.04 12.47 -11.82
N PHE A 214 5.26 11.16 -11.97
CA PHE A 214 5.87 10.30 -10.97
C PHE A 214 7.38 10.55 -10.77
N SER A 215 8.10 10.97 -11.80
CA SER A 215 9.53 11.27 -11.72
C SER A 215 9.85 12.70 -11.28
N HIS A 216 8.84 13.59 -11.23
CA HIS A 216 9.03 15.04 -11.01
C HIS A 216 9.80 15.38 -9.73
N LEU A 217 9.58 14.67 -8.64
CA LEU A 217 10.23 14.91 -7.33
C LEU A 217 11.66 14.34 -7.23
N LEU A 218 12.14 13.65 -8.27
CA LEU A 218 13.50 13.11 -8.31
C LEU A 218 14.56 14.20 -8.54
N TYR A 219 14.19 15.29 -9.20
CA TYR A 219 15.12 16.28 -9.73
C TYR A 219 15.18 17.54 -8.88
N ASP A 220 16.41 18.04 -8.64
CA ASP A 220 16.67 19.23 -7.83
C ASP A 220 16.24 20.53 -8.49
N GLU A 221 16.15 20.58 -9.81
CA GLU A 221 15.59 21.68 -10.56
C GLU A 221 14.08 21.89 -10.27
N ASN A 222 13.39 20.83 -9.96
CA ASN A 222 11.97 20.86 -9.63
C ASN A 222 11.72 21.22 -8.17
N ILE A 223 12.45 20.57 -7.24
CA ILE A 223 12.29 20.76 -5.81
C ILE A 223 13.60 20.51 -5.07
N LYS A 224 14.01 21.44 -4.21
CA LYS A 224 15.25 21.32 -3.45
C LYS A 224 15.05 20.45 -2.20
N ILE A 225 15.66 19.28 -2.22
CA ILE A 225 15.69 18.32 -1.11
C ILE A 225 17.14 17.91 -0.87
N LYS A 226 17.66 18.12 0.33
CA LYS A 226 19.07 17.88 0.67
C LYS A 226 19.46 16.40 0.59
N LYS A 227 18.59 15.52 1.10
CA LYS A 227 18.81 14.07 1.12
C LYS A 227 17.56 13.35 0.62
N ARG A 228 17.71 12.38 -0.29
CA ARG A 228 16.62 11.55 -0.80
C ARG A 228 16.86 10.08 -0.49
N VAL A 229 15.93 9.49 0.24
CA VAL A 229 15.87 8.06 0.52
C VAL A 229 14.82 7.42 -0.37
N PHE A 230 15.23 6.54 -1.25
CA PHE A 230 14.36 5.78 -2.13
C PHE A 230 14.09 4.41 -1.52
N MET A 231 12.84 4.14 -1.17
CA MET A 231 12.43 2.88 -0.55
C MET A 231 11.63 2.05 -1.53
N THR A 232 11.96 0.78 -1.64
CA THR A 232 11.21 -0.18 -2.46
C THR A 232 11.40 -1.61 -1.97
N ALA A 233 10.50 -2.51 -2.35
CA ALA A 233 10.71 -3.95 -2.18
C ALA A 233 11.54 -4.57 -3.31
N THR A 234 11.52 -3.96 -4.49
CA THR A 234 12.20 -4.46 -5.68
C THR A 234 12.77 -3.30 -6.50
N GLU A 235 13.99 -3.43 -6.93
CA GLU A 235 14.61 -2.50 -7.86
C GLU A 235 13.99 -2.69 -9.25
N ARG A 236 13.67 -1.58 -9.91
CA ARG A 236 13.20 -1.60 -11.30
C ARG A 236 14.23 -0.95 -12.19
N ARG A 237 14.73 -1.72 -13.16
CA ARG A 237 15.69 -1.26 -14.15
C ARG A 237 15.00 -1.17 -15.50
N TYR A 238 15.36 -0.15 -16.26
CA TYR A 238 14.91 -0.01 -17.63
C TYR A 238 15.88 -0.76 -18.55
N GLN A 239 15.35 -1.63 -19.40
CA GLN A 239 16.15 -2.31 -20.42
C GLN A 239 16.12 -1.50 -21.72
N GLY A 240 17.11 -0.67 -21.93
CA GLY A 240 17.27 0.17 -23.11
C GLY A 240 18.19 1.37 -22.82
N LYS A 241 18.74 1.97 -23.87
CA LYS A 241 19.53 3.20 -23.75
C LYS A 241 18.63 4.39 -24.13
N SER A 242 18.25 5.20 -23.17
CA SER A 242 17.55 6.46 -23.42
C SER A 242 17.81 7.40 -22.25
N ASP A 243 18.42 8.54 -22.56
CA ASP A 243 18.71 9.61 -21.58
C ASP A 243 17.42 10.23 -20.98
N ASP A 244 16.27 9.98 -21.60
CA ASP A 244 14.97 10.49 -21.17
C ASP A 244 14.25 9.58 -20.16
N ILE A 245 14.89 8.50 -19.74
CA ILE A 245 14.28 7.51 -18.86
C ILE A 245 15.02 7.43 -17.54
N ALA A 246 14.33 7.70 -16.43
CA ALA A 246 14.83 7.41 -15.09
C ALA A 246 14.81 5.90 -14.83
N SER A 247 15.97 5.33 -14.47
CA SER A 247 16.12 3.92 -14.10
C SER A 247 16.80 3.80 -12.74
N MET A 248 16.41 2.82 -11.91
CA MET A 248 16.92 2.74 -10.53
C MET A 248 18.41 2.33 -10.45
N ASP A 249 19.01 1.89 -11.52
CA ASP A 249 20.44 1.63 -11.63
C ASP A 249 21.26 2.88 -12.00
N ASP A 250 20.61 4.03 -12.23
CA ASP A 250 21.27 5.32 -12.40
C ASP A 250 21.61 5.92 -11.02
N PRO A 251 22.91 5.98 -10.65
CA PRO A 251 23.34 6.49 -9.35
C PRO A 251 23.18 8.02 -9.22
N GLU A 252 23.13 8.77 -10.32
CA GLU A 252 22.92 10.21 -10.28
C GLU A 252 21.49 10.58 -9.90
N ILE A 253 20.51 9.71 -10.27
CA ILE A 253 19.10 9.92 -9.97
C ILE A 253 18.72 9.29 -8.63
N TYR A 254 19.13 8.05 -8.39
CA TYR A 254 18.68 7.28 -7.23
C TYR A 254 19.76 7.07 -6.16
N GLY A 255 21.02 7.33 -6.47
CA GLY A 255 22.15 7.02 -5.59
C GLY A 255 22.41 5.52 -5.47
N ASP A 256 23.38 5.15 -4.65
CA ASP A 256 23.73 3.78 -4.36
C ASP A 256 22.76 3.11 -3.39
N THR A 257 22.77 1.78 -3.37
CA THR A 257 22.01 1.00 -2.39
C THR A 257 22.79 0.94 -1.09
N PHE A 258 22.34 1.64 -0.06
CA PHE A 258 23.00 1.64 1.26
C PHE A 258 22.51 0.54 2.20
N ASP A 259 21.30 0.01 1.99
CA ASP A 259 20.80 -1.15 2.73
C ASP A 259 19.93 -2.04 1.85
N LEU A 260 20.22 -3.34 1.90
CA LEU A 260 19.48 -4.38 1.20
C LEU A 260 19.11 -5.48 2.18
N LEU A 261 17.81 -5.67 2.37
CA LEU A 261 17.24 -6.85 3.02
C LEU A 261 16.59 -7.72 1.94
N SER A 262 17.19 -8.87 1.63
CA SER A 262 16.60 -9.80 0.68
C SER A 262 15.42 -10.57 1.27
N PHE A 263 14.55 -11.14 0.42
CA PHE A 263 13.47 -12.03 0.87
C PHE A 263 14.04 -13.23 1.64
N LYS A 264 15.12 -13.85 1.13
CA LYS A 264 15.79 -14.96 1.79
C LYS A 264 16.25 -14.58 3.19
N GLU A 265 16.97 -13.49 3.32
CA GLU A 265 17.43 -12.99 4.62
C GLU A 265 16.27 -12.70 5.57
N ALA A 266 15.14 -12.15 5.07
CA ALA A 266 13.97 -11.85 5.89
C ALA A 266 13.26 -13.10 6.41
N LEU A 267 13.32 -14.22 5.68
CA LEU A 267 12.78 -15.51 6.08
C LEU A 267 13.71 -16.24 7.07
N GLU A 268 15.03 -16.17 6.84
CA GLU A 268 16.04 -16.95 7.60
C GLU A 268 16.49 -16.26 8.90
N GLN A 269 16.16 -14.99 9.12
CA GLN A 269 16.48 -14.33 10.39
C GLN A 269 15.78 -14.96 11.59
N SER A 270 16.43 -14.88 12.77
CA SER A 270 15.85 -15.34 14.03
C SER A 270 15.63 -14.12 14.97
N PRO A 271 14.37 -13.81 15.36
CA PRO A 271 13.13 -14.35 14.79
C PRO A 271 12.93 -13.93 13.32
N PRO A 272 12.19 -14.71 12.53
CA PRO A 272 11.93 -14.38 11.14
C PRO A 272 11.15 -13.06 11.01
N ILE A 273 11.40 -12.31 9.94
CA ILE A 273 10.71 -11.06 9.65
C ILE A 273 9.43 -11.32 8.85
N LEU A 274 9.48 -12.32 8.00
CA LEU A 274 8.38 -12.77 7.15
C LEU A 274 8.05 -14.23 7.47
N SER A 275 6.80 -14.61 7.25
CA SER A 275 6.37 -16.00 7.33
C SER A 275 6.96 -16.80 6.18
N ASP A 276 7.33 -18.04 6.45
CA ASP A 276 7.69 -19.01 5.42
C ASP A 276 6.51 -19.27 4.48
N TYR A 277 6.80 -19.73 3.26
CA TYR A 277 5.80 -20.00 2.25
C TYR A 277 6.03 -21.32 1.53
N LYS A 278 4.94 -21.88 1.01
CA LYS A 278 4.99 -23.08 0.15
C LYS A 278 4.31 -22.77 -1.18
N ILE A 279 4.98 -23.12 -2.26
CA ILE A 279 4.39 -23.09 -3.59
C ILE A 279 3.64 -24.40 -3.80
N ILE A 280 2.35 -24.31 -4.11
CA ILE A 280 1.49 -25.44 -4.37
C ILE A 280 1.14 -25.46 -5.84
N THR A 281 1.53 -26.50 -6.55
CA THR A 281 1.09 -26.78 -7.92
C THR A 281 0.06 -27.90 -7.89
N ILE A 282 -1.11 -27.66 -8.46
CA ILE A 282 -2.20 -28.62 -8.48
C ILE A 282 -2.58 -28.92 -9.93
N GLY A 283 -2.41 -30.18 -10.34
CA GLY A 283 -2.90 -30.65 -11.61
C GLY A 283 -4.43 -30.81 -11.59
N VAL A 284 -5.11 -30.27 -12.58
CA VAL A 284 -6.54 -30.47 -12.81
C VAL A 284 -6.70 -31.18 -14.13
N GLY A 285 -7.23 -32.41 -14.10
CA GLY A 285 -7.42 -33.24 -15.30
C GLY A 285 -8.50 -32.65 -16.22
N LYS A 286 -8.29 -32.83 -17.51
CA LYS A 286 -9.23 -32.35 -18.56
C LYS A 286 -10.63 -32.94 -18.37
N ASP A 287 -10.73 -34.22 -18.01
CA ASP A 287 -11.99 -34.94 -17.80
C ASP A 287 -12.88 -34.27 -16.71
N HIS A 288 -12.25 -33.80 -15.62
CA HIS A 288 -12.96 -33.06 -14.59
C HIS A 288 -13.55 -31.73 -15.08
N ILE A 289 -12.84 -31.04 -15.97
CA ILE A 289 -13.27 -29.77 -16.53
C ILE A 289 -14.40 -30.02 -17.53
N GLU A 290 -14.26 -30.99 -18.41
CA GLU A 290 -15.25 -31.36 -19.43
C GLU A 290 -16.57 -31.81 -18.80
N GLU A 291 -16.53 -32.56 -17.70
CA GLU A 291 -17.73 -32.95 -16.97
C GLU A 291 -18.50 -31.75 -16.43
N LEU A 292 -17.77 -30.75 -15.85
CA LEU A 292 -18.38 -29.54 -15.34
C LEU A 292 -18.95 -28.64 -16.43
N ILE A 293 -18.27 -28.51 -17.58
CA ILE A 293 -18.74 -27.75 -18.73
C ILE A 293 -20.01 -28.41 -19.31
N ARG A 294 -20.00 -29.74 -19.48
CA ARG A 294 -21.14 -30.49 -20.02
C ARG A 294 -22.41 -30.34 -19.18
N LYS A 295 -22.26 -30.23 -17.89
CA LYS A 295 -23.38 -30.07 -16.96
C LYS A 295 -23.91 -28.63 -16.88
N ASN A 296 -23.37 -27.68 -17.63
CA ASN A 296 -23.75 -26.25 -17.64
C ASN A 296 -23.88 -25.63 -16.26
N PHE A 297 -22.98 -26.01 -15.34
CA PHE A 297 -23.11 -25.63 -13.92
C PHE A 297 -22.63 -24.22 -13.59
N PHE A 298 -22.04 -23.50 -14.53
CA PHE A 298 -21.38 -22.24 -14.25
C PHE A 298 -22.04 -21.04 -14.93
N VAL A 299 -22.06 -19.91 -14.23
CA VAL A 299 -22.59 -18.66 -14.74
C VAL A 299 -21.66 -18.12 -15.83
N LYS A 300 -22.20 -18.00 -17.05
CA LYS A 300 -21.55 -17.28 -18.16
C LYS A 300 -21.81 -15.78 -17.97
N PRO A 301 -20.83 -14.91 -18.24
CA PRO A 301 -21.11 -13.48 -18.29
C PRO A 301 -22.11 -13.18 -19.41
N ASP A 302 -23.07 -12.29 -19.14
CA ASP A 302 -24.22 -11.95 -20.02
C ASP A 302 -23.85 -11.51 -21.45
N LYS A 303 -22.59 -11.34 -21.78
CA LYS A 303 -22.11 -10.80 -23.05
C LYS A 303 -21.09 -11.67 -23.78
N GLY A 304 -21.25 -12.96 -23.87
CA GLY A 304 -20.63 -13.83 -24.86
C GLY A 304 -19.14 -13.63 -25.22
N ARG A 305 -18.35 -13.03 -24.34
CA ARG A 305 -16.96 -12.61 -24.62
C ARG A 305 -15.86 -13.57 -24.16
N TRP A 306 -16.22 -14.69 -23.59
CA TRP A 306 -15.23 -15.66 -23.10
C TRP A 306 -15.24 -16.87 -24.02
N ASP A 307 -14.05 -17.22 -24.49
CA ASP A 307 -13.86 -18.45 -25.23
C ASP A 307 -13.82 -19.68 -24.30
N GLU A 308 -13.99 -20.85 -24.83
CA GLU A 308 -14.00 -22.12 -24.09
C GLU A 308 -12.70 -22.35 -23.31
N LYS A 309 -11.56 -21.82 -23.79
CA LYS A 309 -10.26 -21.94 -23.13
C LYS A 309 -10.23 -21.13 -21.84
N VAL A 310 -10.75 -19.90 -21.86
CA VAL A 310 -10.81 -19.04 -20.66
C VAL A 310 -11.75 -19.64 -19.62
N GLU A 311 -12.86 -20.24 -20.04
CA GLU A 311 -13.76 -20.96 -19.13
C GLU A 311 -13.06 -22.16 -18.48
N ALA A 312 -12.31 -22.96 -19.24
CA ALA A 312 -11.56 -24.10 -18.74
C ALA A 312 -10.46 -23.70 -17.74
N GLU A 313 -9.72 -22.63 -18.01
CA GLU A 313 -8.68 -22.11 -17.10
C GLU A 313 -9.28 -21.61 -15.79
N MET A 314 -10.42 -20.94 -15.84
CA MET A 314 -11.15 -20.48 -14.65
C MET A 314 -11.63 -21.68 -13.82
N LEU A 315 -12.24 -22.68 -14.44
CA LEU A 315 -12.72 -23.89 -13.77
C LEU A 315 -11.57 -24.66 -13.13
N ALA A 316 -10.44 -24.80 -13.83
CA ALA A 316 -9.23 -25.40 -13.26
C ALA A 316 -8.78 -24.68 -12.01
N SER A 317 -8.77 -23.33 -12.01
CA SER A 317 -8.39 -22.51 -10.86
C SER A 317 -9.37 -22.66 -9.70
N LEU A 318 -10.69 -22.76 -9.95
CA LEU A 318 -11.71 -23.03 -8.93
C LEU A 318 -11.48 -24.38 -8.25
N ILE A 319 -11.28 -25.43 -9.03
CA ILE A 319 -11.03 -26.78 -8.53
C ILE A 319 -9.72 -26.84 -7.74
N ALA A 320 -8.66 -26.23 -8.28
CA ALA A 320 -7.34 -26.20 -7.65
C ALA A 320 -7.41 -25.54 -6.27
N LEU A 321 -8.07 -24.39 -6.15
CA LEU A 321 -8.27 -23.70 -4.89
C LEU A 321 -8.98 -24.60 -3.87
N ARG A 322 -10.07 -25.25 -4.26
CA ARG A 322 -10.84 -26.13 -3.38
C ARG A 322 -10.05 -27.36 -2.92
N LYS A 323 -9.28 -27.96 -3.83
CA LYS A 323 -8.37 -29.06 -3.48
C LYS A 323 -7.32 -28.59 -2.49
N ALA A 324 -6.72 -27.40 -2.70
CA ALA A 324 -5.75 -26.83 -1.77
C ALA A 324 -6.37 -26.58 -0.38
N MET A 325 -7.54 -25.97 -0.32
CA MET A 325 -8.23 -25.65 0.95
C MET A 325 -8.69 -26.91 1.71
N LYS A 326 -9.10 -27.96 0.99
CA LYS A 326 -9.49 -29.24 1.61
C LYS A 326 -8.27 -30.00 2.15
N GLY A 327 -7.19 -30.08 1.39
CA GLY A 327 -5.99 -30.86 1.74
C GLY A 327 -5.05 -30.16 2.73
N ARG A 328 -5.26 -28.87 3.00
CA ARG A 328 -4.44 -28.05 3.87
C ARG A 328 -5.34 -27.15 4.71
N ASN A 329 -4.90 -26.78 5.89
CA ASN A 329 -5.71 -25.94 6.80
C ASN A 329 -5.75 -24.46 6.36
N ILE A 330 -6.10 -24.21 5.09
CA ILE A 330 -6.25 -22.87 4.53
C ILE A 330 -7.62 -22.32 4.93
N LYS A 331 -7.64 -21.16 5.60
CA LYS A 331 -8.84 -20.48 6.06
C LYS A 331 -9.19 -19.29 5.17
N HIS A 332 -8.22 -18.41 4.92
CA HIS A 332 -8.43 -17.15 4.22
C HIS A 332 -7.58 -17.08 2.96
N ALA A 333 -8.22 -17.17 1.81
CA ALA A 333 -7.56 -17.10 0.50
C ALA A 333 -7.80 -15.76 -0.18
N LEU A 334 -6.79 -15.25 -0.86
CA LEU A 334 -6.84 -14.07 -1.72
C LEU A 334 -6.57 -14.49 -3.17
N SER A 335 -7.48 -14.18 -4.10
CA SER A 335 -7.25 -14.46 -5.53
C SER A 335 -7.09 -13.18 -6.35
N PHE A 336 -6.14 -13.24 -7.29
CA PHE A 336 -5.85 -12.16 -8.23
C PHE A 336 -6.26 -12.54 -9.63
N HIS A 337 -6.99 -11.62 -10.28
CA HIS A 337 -7.53 -11.77 -11.63
C HIS A 337 -7.06 -10.66 -12.55
N SER A 338 -7.19 -10.85 -13.86
CA SER A 338 -6.81 -9.85 -14.87
C SER A 338 -7.83 -8.71 -15.00
N SER A 339 -9.10 -8.91 -14.61
CA SER A 339 -10.15 -7.89 -14.63
C SER A 339 -11.11 -8.01 -13.46
N ILE A 340 -11.85 -6.92 -13.18
CA ILE A 340 -12.90 -6.88 -12.16
C ILE A 340 -14.00 -7.89 -12.46
N GLU A 341 -14.39 -7.99 -13.73
CA GLU A 341 -15.42 -8.90 -14.20
C GLU A 341 -15.04 -10.36 -13.94
N LYS A 342 -13.82 -10.78 -14.32
CA LYS A 342 -13.32 -12.13 -14.04
C LYS A 342 -13.27 -12.41 -12.55
N ALA A 343 -12.83 -11.46 -11.74
CA ALA A 343 -12.79 -11.60 -10.28
C ALA A 343 -14.19 -11.80 -9.69
N LYS A 344 -15.19 -11.05 -10.18
CA LYS A 344 -16.59 -11.18 -9.75
C LYS A 344 -17.16 -12.54 -10.14
N VAL A 345 -17.03 -12.93 -11.42
CA VAL A 345 -17.53 -14.23 -11.90
C VAL A 345 -16.88 -15.40 -11.16
N PHE A 346 -15.59 -15.27 -10.83
CA PHE A 346 -14.90 -16.29 -10.03
C PHE A 346 -15.50 -16.42 -8.62
N ALA A 347 -15.84 -15.30 -7.96
CA ALA A 347 -16.52 -15.33 -6.66
C ALA A 347 -17.92 -15.95 -6.75
N ASP A 348 -18.71 -15.56 -7.76
CA ASP A 348 -20.06 -16.07 -7.98
C ASP A 348 -20.03 -17.58 -8.24
N ASN A 349 -19.11 -18.06 -9.06
CA ASN A 349 -18.91 -19.48 -9.34
C ASN A 349 -18.42 -20.27 -8.11
N GLN A 350 -17.63 -19.67 -7.21
CA GLN A 350 -17.26 -20.32 -5.94
C GLN A 350 -18.50 -20.58 -5.06
N ALA A 351 -19.44 -19.65 -5.01
CA ALA A 351 -20.67 -19.82 -4.27
C ALA A 351 -21.54 -20.97 -4.82
N ILE A 352 -21.62 -21.07 -6.18
CA ILE A 352 -22.31 -22.16 -6.87
C ILE A 352 -21.60 -23.48 -6.62
N PHE A 353 -20.28 -23.53 -6.75
CA PHE A 353 -19.46 -24.70 -6.54
C PHE A 353 -19.70 -25.33 -5.14
N THR A 354 -19.83 -24.51 -4.13
CA THR A 354 -20.12 -24.96 -2.76
C THR A 354 -21.44 -25.78 -2.69
N LYS A 355 -22.46 -25.34 -3.42
CA LYS A 355 -23.77 -26.03 -3.43
C LYS A 355 -23.73 -27.36 -4.21
N LEU A 356 -22.96 -27.40 -5.30
CA LEU A 356 -22.91 -28.55 -6.20
C LEU A 356 -21.96 -29.67 -5.77
N PHE A 357 -20.94 -29.30 -4.98
CA PHE A 357 -19.89 -30.22 -4.53
C PHE A 357 -19.76 -30.22 -3.01
N PRO A 358 -20.74 -30.82 -2.29
CA PRO A 358 -20.76 -30.81 -0.83
C PRO A 358 -19.57 -31.53 -0.17
N ASN A 359 -18.87 -32.37 -0.92
CA ASN A 359 -17.63 -33.04 -0.46
C ASN A 359 -16.46 -32.09 -0.25
N TYR A 360 -16.54 -30.83 -0.76
CA TYR A 360 -15.61 -29.77 -0.48
C TYR A 360 -16.15 -28.88 0.64
N SER A 361 -15.26 -28.42 1.52
CA SER A 361 -15.64 -27.49 2.58
C SER A 361 -16.31 -26.25 2.05
N ASN A 362 -17.31 -25.74 2.75
CA ASN A 362 -17.91 -24.45 2.45
C ASN A 362 -16.86 -23.34 2.49
N VAL A 363 -16.89 -22.48 1.50
CA VAL A 363 -16.01 -21.30 1.39
C VAL A 363 -16.91 -20.11 1.05
N ASP A 364 -16.93 -19.14 1.92
CA ASP A 364 -17.63 -17.88 1.68
C ASP A 364 -16.82 -17.07 0.67
N ALA A 365 -17.44 -16.63 -0.41
CA ALA A 365 -16.76 -15.92 -1.48
C ALA A 365 -17.17 -14.45 -1.50
N PHE A 366 -16.19 -13.58 -1.40
CA PHE A 366 -16.35 -12.14 -1.42
C PHE A 366 -15.61 -11.52 -2.61
N HIS A 367 -16.17 -10.45 -3.14
CA HIS A 367 -15.55 -9.71 -4.24
C HIS A 367 -15.32 -8.27 -3.84
N VAL A 368 -14.09 -7.76 -4.06
CA VAL A 368 -13.76 -6.35 -3.85
C VAL A 368 -13.09 -5.76 -5.09
N HIS A 369 -13.37 -4.50 -5.34
CA HIS A 369 -12.78 -3.76 -6.46
C HIS A 369 -12.53 -2.29 -6.10
N GLY A 370 -11.67 -1.62 -6.88
CA GLY A 370 -11.20 -0.27 -6.62
C GLY A 370 -12.29 0.80 -6.56
N LYS A 371 -13.39 0.62 -7.31
CA LYS A 371 -14.52 1.56 -7.34
C LYS A 371 -15.45 1.49 -6.11
N MET A 372 -15.25 0.53 -5.21
CA MET A 372 -16.01 0.48 -3.95
C MET A 372 -15.56 1.59 -3.01
N THR A 373 -16.51 2.15 -2.23
CA THR A 373 -16.17 3.05 -1.15
C THR A 373 -15.29 2.35 -0.11
N THR A 374 -14.43 3.10 0.55
CA THR A 374 -13.53 2.57 1.58
C THR A 374 -14.31 1.85 2.68
N SER A 375 -15.42 2.44 3.16
CA SER A 375 -16.27 1.85 4.19
C SER A 375 -16.85 0.50 3.79
N LYS A 376 -17.38 0.39 2.55
CA LYS A 376 -17.93 -0.87 2.04
C LYS A 376 -16.86 -1.95 1.94
N ARG A 377 -15.69 -1.59 1.43
CA ARG A 377 -14.57 -2.51 1.29
C ARG A 377 -14.03 -2.97 2.66
N ASP A 378 -13.85 -2.03 3.60
CA ASP A 378 -13.39 -2.34 4.95
C ASP A 378 -14.38 -3.25 5.68
N ARG A 379 -15.70 -3.02 5.51
CA ARG A 379 -16.73 -3.89 6.07
C ARG A 379 -16.64 -5.32 5.50
N ILE A 380 -16.54 -5.47 4.18
CA ILE A 380 -16.39 -6.80 3.54
C ILE A 380 -15.14 -7.51 4.10
N ILE A 381 -14.02 -6.81 4.22
CA ILE A 381 -12.76 -7.41 4.69
C ILE A 381 -12.85 -7.76 6.18
N LYS A 382 -13.21 -6.80 7.04
CA LYS A 382 -13.09 -6.93 8.50
C LYS A 382 -14.28 -7.67 9.13
N ASP A 383 -15.49 -7.42 8.64
CA ASP A 383 -16.72 -7.90 9.28
C ASP A 383 -17.30 -9.16 8.63
N GLU A 384 -16.95 -9.42 7.36
CA GLU A 384 -17.46 -10.57 6.63
C GLU A 384 -16.34 -11.60 6.37
N PHE A 385 -15.30 -11.22 5.61
CA PHE A 385 -14.22 -12.14 5.22
C PHE A 385 -13.43 -12.71 6.42
N LEU A 386 -12.94 -11.84 7.31
CA LEU A 386 -12.12 -12.27 8.45
C LEU A 386 -12.92 -13.03 9.52
N LYS A 387 -14.23 -12.83 9.59
CA LYS A 387 -15.11 -13.55 10.54
C LYS A 387 -15.58 -14.91 10.01
N SER A 388 -15.44 -15.14 8.70
CA SER A 388 -15.80 -16.42 8.09
C SER A 388 -14.83 -17.52 8.49
N LYS A 389 -15.33 -18.72 8.72
CA LYS A 389 -14.51 -19.89 9.06
C LYS A 389 -13.53 -20.27 7.95
N ARG A 390 -13.99 -20.17 6.70
CA ARG A 390 -13.19 -20.31 5.47
C ARG A 390 -13.73 -19.35 4.43
N ALA A 391 -12.87 -18.51 3.91
CA ALA A 391 -13.28 -17.49 2.96
C ALA A 391 -12.28 -17.27 1.83
N LEU A 392 -12.81 -16.82 0.71
CA LEU A 392 -12.08 -16.31 -0.44
C LEU A 392 -12.47 -14.86 -0.67
N ILE A 393 -11.48 -14.00 -0.85
CA ILE A 393 -11.70 -12.67 -1.38
C ILE A 393 -11.08 -12.55 -2.78
N THR A 394 -11.87 -12.13 -3.75
CA THR A 394 -11.43 -11.98 -5.14
C THR A 394 -11.21 -10.52 -5.49
N ASN A 395 -10.16 -10.24 -6.25
CA ASN A 395 -9.89 -8.89 -6.74
C ASN A 395 -9.05 -8.94 -8.03
N ALA A 396 -9.03 -7.83 -8.79
CA ALA A 396 -8.11 -7.71 -9.90
C ALA A 396 -6.77 -7.09 -9.47
N ARG A 397 -6.79 -5.88 -8.90
CA ARG A 397 -5.58 -5.14 -8.46
C ARG A 397 -5.74 -4.42 -7.13
N CYS A 398 -6.94 -4.17 -6.69
CA CYS A 398 -7.19 -3.24 -5.58
C CYS A 398 -6.57 -3.68 -4.25
N LEU A 399 -6.27 -4.95 -4.08
CA LEU A 399 -5.60 -5.46 -2.88
C LEU A 399 -4.09 -5.64 -3.04
N THR A 400 -3.49 -5.23 -4.16
CA THR A 400 -2.02 -5.27 -4.33
C THR A 400 -1.32 -4.15 -3.56
N GLU A 401 -1.96 -3.00 -3.38
CA GLU A 401 -1.36 -1.84 -2.72
C GLU A 401 -2.32 -1.19 -1.71
N GLY A 402 -1.79 -0.73 -0.59
CA GLY A 402 -2.47 0.20 0.34
C GLY A 402 -3.64 -0.34 1.17
N VAL A 403 -4.02 -1.62 1.07
CA VAL A 403 -5.01 -2.25 1.95
C VAL A 403 -4.30 -3.27 2.83
N ASP A 404 -4.49 -3.15 4.12
CA ASP A 404 -4.03 -4.15 5.08
C ASP A 404 -5.11 -5.21 5.23
N VAL A 405 -4.84 -6.41 4.71
CA VAL A 405 -5.70 -7.59 4.91
C VAL A 405 -4.91 -8.54 5.78
N PRO A 406 -5.16 -8.56 7.09
CA PRO A 406 -4.50 -9.50 7.99
C PRO A 406 -4.96 -10.94 7.73
N ASP A 407 -4.21 -11.90 8.25
CA ASP A 407 -4.58 -13.32 8.33
C ASP A 407 -4.89 -13.99 6.98
N ILE A 408 -4.24 -13.54 5.88
CA ILE A 408 -4.25 -14.26 4.61
C ILE A 408 -3.22 -15.39 4.69
N ASP A 409 -3.67 -16.62 4.48
CA ASP A 409 -2.84 -17.81 4.49
C ASP A 409 -2.68 -18.47 3.10
N CYS A 410 -3.35 -17.94 2.07
CA CYS A 410 -3.23 -18.42 0.69
C CYS A 410 -3.37 -17.28 -0.31
N VAL A 411 -2.50 -17.26 -1.32
CA VAL A 411 -2.62 -16.40 -2.51
C VAL A 411 -2.76 -17.28 -3.75
N LEU A 412 -3.82 -17.03 -4.53
CA LEU A 412 -4.07 -17.66 -5.82
C LEU A 412 -3.90 -16.63 -6.94
N PHE A 413 -3.08 -16.94 -7.91
CA PHE A 413 -3.06 -16.24 -9.19
C PHE A 413 -3.94 -17.01 -10.18
N ALA A 414 -5.20 -16.57 -10.30
CA ALA A 414 -6.16 -17.22 -11.20
C ALA A 414 -5.89 -16.91 -12.67
N ASP A 415 -5.27 -15.75 -12.93
CA ASP A 415 -4.74 -15.39 -14.25
C ASP A 415 -3.22 -15.23 -14.18
N PRO A 416 -2.48 -15.56 -15.26
CA PRO A 416 -1.03 -15.42 -15.31
C PRO A 416 -0.57 -13.99 -15.04
N LYS A 417 0.43 -13.83 -14.18
CA LYS A 417 1.09 -12.55 -13.90
C LYS A 417 2.46 -12.51 -14.58
N LYS A 418 2.70 -11.49 -15.40
CA LYS A 418 3.98 -11.29 -16.09
C LYS A 418 4.98 -10.46 -15.30
N SER A 419 4.50 -9.63 -14.38
CA SER A 419 5.33 -8.72 -13.59
C SER A 419 5.79 -9.38 -12.30
N THR A 420 7.09 -9.58 -12.16
CA THR A 420 7.71 -10.06 -10.90
C THR A 420 7.38 -9.13 -9.73
N ILE A 421 7.31 -7.82 -9.96
CA ILE A 421 6.95 -6.84 -8.95
C ILE A 421 5.54 -7.07 -8.42
N ASP A 422 4.56 -7.28 -9.31
CA ASP A 422 3.16 -7.54 -8.94
C ASP A 422 3.03 -8.85 -8.15
N ILE A 423 3.80 -9.87 -8.52
CA ILE A 423 3.85 -11.16 -7.81
C ILE A 423 4.41 -10.95 -6.39
N VAL A 424 5.56 -10.29 -6.27
CA VAL A 424 6.21 -10.03 -4.98
C VAL A 424 5.32 -9.19 -4.06
N GLN A 425 4.62 -8.18 -4.59
CA GLN A 425 3.69 -7.36 -3.81
C GLN A 425 2.47 -8.16 -3.34
N ALA A 426 1.91 -9.00 -4.21
CA ALA A 426 0.76 -9.83 -3.88
C ALA A 426 1.12 -10.90 -2.81
N VAL A 427 2.23 -11.61 -3.01
CA VAL A 427 2.72 -12.63 -2.07
C VAL A 427 3.15 -12.01 -0.75
N GLY A 428 3.83 -10.86 -0.78
CA GLY A 428 4.26 -10.14 0.42
C GLY A 428 3.13 -9.73 1.37
N ARG A 429 1.87 -9.85 0.94
CA ARG A 429 0.70 -9.67 1.81
C ARG A 429 0.40 -10.89 2.66
N ALA A 430 0.54 -12.07 2.09
CA ALA A 430 0.37 -13.33 2.80
C ALA A 430 1.59 -13.70 3.67
N LEU A 431 2.74 -13.10 3.38
CA LEU A 431 3.97 -13.37 4.14
C LEU A 431 4.12 -12.56 5.43
N ARG A 432 3.15 -11.74 5.78
CA ARG A 432 3.15 -11.02 7.06
C ARG A 432 2.97 -12.01 8.20
N LEU A 433 3.82 -11.89 9.21
CA LEU A 433 3.61 -12.65 10.45
C LEU A 433 2.25 -12.26 11.04
N ALA A 434 1.45 -13.25 11.39
CA ALA A 434 0.24 -13.04 12.19
C ALA A 434 0.62 -12.33 13.49
N LYS A 435 -0.15 -11.32 13.87
CA LYS A 435 0.07 -10.56 15.10
C LYS A 435 -0.39 -11.35 16.30
#